data_4e31be54ab7866bde8147106f992f4e7
#
_entry.id   4e31be54ab7866bde8147106f992f4e7
#
_cell.length_a   1.000
_cell.length_b   1.000
_cell.length_c   1.000
_cell.angle_alpha   90.00
_cell.angle_beta   90.00
_cell.angle_gamma   90.00
#
_symmetry.space_group_name_H-M   'P 1'
#
loop_
_entity.id
_entity.type
_entity.pdbx_description
1 polymer ?
#
loop_
_entity_poly.entity_id
_entity_poly.type
_entity_poly.pdbx_seq_one_letter_code
_entity_poly.pdbx_strand_id
1 'polypeptide(L)'
;MYNIMSSVSYLITKAKSFDANAVTYKPAQNNKRGGKSVQLLLSGQPIVLQVPLMLTWGVNERVDEQSGRVTYDMALDFRNETTSVNKFKDAMTVFESKIKADCIKNCKEWFGKSKMSSELVDNLMYPILKYPKLKDSDGNYTDEADYSRAPSLKVKLPFWEGRFNVELYNYADKTPLYIP
;
A
#
# COMPACT_ATOMS: atom_id res chain seq x y z
N MET A 1 -21.48 -31.87 2.66
CA MET A 1 -20.16 -31.99 2.02
C MET A 1 -19.42 -30.68 2.33
N TYR A 2 -18.60 -30.66 3.37
CA TYR A 2 -17.88 -29.45 3.80
C TYR A 2 -16.69 -29.27 2.86
N ASN A 3 -16.70 -28.16 2.09
CA ASN A 3 -15.55 -27.75 1.31
C ASN A 3 -14.44 -27.32 2.30
N ILE A 4 -13.42 -28.15 2.42
CA ILE A 4 -12.17 -27.78 3.07
C ILE A 4 -11.51 -26.74 2.15
N MET A 5 -11.73 -25.46 2.45
CA MET A 5 -10.88 -24.40 1.88
C MET A 5 -9.45 -24.73 2.32
N SER A 6 -8.61 -25.10 1.36
CA SER A 6 -7.18 -25.24 1.59
C SER A 6 -6.67 -23.91 2.14
N SER A 7 -6.26 -23.91 3.41
CA SER A 7 -5.60 -22.76 4.03
C SER A 7 -4.30 -22.51 3.27
N VAL A 8 -4.31 -21.52 2.39
CA VAL A 8 -3.08 -21.04 1.76
C VAL A 8 -2.25 -20.42 2.89
N SER A 9 -1.24 -21.14 3.34
CA SER A 9 -0.28 -20.63 4.31
C SER A 9 0.56 -19.53 3.63
N TYR A 10 0.23 -18.29 3.89
CA TYR A 10 1.05 -17.16 3.44
C TYR A 10 2.29 -17.04 4.32
N LEU A 11 3.45 -16.84 3.67
CA LEU A 11 4.66 -16.50 4.40
C LEU A 11 4.57 -15.05 4.89
N ILE A 12 4.28 -14.88 6.18
CA ILE A 12 4.21 -13.56 6.80
C ILE A 12 5.62 -13.08 7.09
N THR A 13 6.03 -11.98 6.46
CA THR A 13 7.34 -11.35 6.67
C THR A 13 7.18 -10.18 7.65
N LYS A 14 8.01 -10.15 8.70
CA LYS A 14 8.07 -8.97 9.59
C LYS A 14 8.64 -7.79 8.83
N ALA A 15 8.01 -6.62 8.93
CA ALA A 15 8.43 -5.41 8.22
C ALA A 15 9.91 -5.05 8.47
N LYS A 16 10.43 -5.30 9.68
CA LYS A 16 11.85 -5.09 10.00
C LYS A 16 12.85 -5.99 9.24
N SER A 17 12.36 -7.08 8.66
CA SER A 17 13.16 -8.07 7.91
C SER A 17 12.78 -8.07 6.42
N PHE A 18 11.96 -7.13 5.99
CA PHE A 18 11.55 -7.00 4.59
C PHE A 18 12.70 -6.44 3.75
N ASP A 19 13.17 -7.24 2.81
CA ASP A 19 14.14 -6.81 1.80
C ASP A 19 13.41 -6.47 0.50
N ALA A 20 13.30 -5.19 0.21
CA ALA A 20 12.68 -4.69 -1.00
C ALA A 20 13.38 -5.19 -2.27
N ASN A 21 14.71 -5.40 -2.22
CA ASN A 21 15.49 -5.84 -3.39
C ASN A 21 15.22 -7.31 -3.76
N ALA A 22 14.74 -8.11 -2.81
CA ALA A 22 14.33 -9.50 -3.05
C ALA A 22 12.94 -9.62 -3.70
N VAL A 23 12.23 -8.50 -3.91
CA VAL A 23 10.93 -8.52 -4.59
C VAL A 23 11.09 -8.82 -6.06
N THR A 24 10.29 -9.77 -6.53
CA THR A 24 10.19 -10.18 -7.93
C THR A 24 8.78 -9.94 -8.47
N TYR A 25 8.57 -10.16 -9.75
CA TYR A 25 7.30 -9.87 -10.42
C TYR A 25 6.84 -11.07 -11.23
N LYS A 26 5.51 -11.30 -11.25
CA LYS A 26 4.92 -12.16 -12.27
C LYS A 26 4.84 -11.40 -13.61
N PRO A 27 4.77 -12.12 -14.75
CA PRO A 27 4.49 -11.49 -16.03
C PRO A 27 3.25 -10.61 -15.96
N ALA A 28 3.29 -9.48 -16.68
CA ALA A 28 2.16 -8.56 -16.75
C ALA A 28 0.94 -9.24 -17.37
N GLN A 29 -0.22 -9.08 -16.72
CA GLN A 29 -1.49 -9.67 -17.18
C GLN A 29 -2.48 -8.57 -17.52
N ASN A 30 -3.21 -8.75 -18.63
CA ASN A 30 -4.31 -7.86 -18.97
C ASN A 30 -5.51 -8.14 -18.05
N ASN A 31 -6.09 -7.10 -17.50
CA ASN A 31 -7.34 -7.21 -16.75
C ASN A 31 -8.56 -7.07 -17.67
N LYS A 32 -9.74 -7.45 -17.16
CA LYS A 32 -11.00 -7.41 -17.93
C LYS A 32 -11.41 -5.99 -18.38
N ARG A 33 -10.78 -4.93 -17.85
CA ARG A 33 -11.07 -3.53 -18.17
C ARG A 33 -10.04 -2.90 -19.13
N GLY A 34 -9.19 -3.71 -19.75
CA GLY A 34 -8.16 -3.26 -20.69
C GLY A 34 -6.88 -2.71 -20.06
N GLY A 35 -6.81 -2.64 -18.72
CA GLY A 35 -5.58 -2.29 -18.02
C GLY A 35 -4.66 -3.49 -17.83
N LYS A 36 -3.41 -3.22 -17.45
CA LYS A 36 -2.45 -4.25 -17.06
C LYS A 36 -2.26 -4.29 -15.54
N SER A 37 -1.97 -5.47 -15.01
CA SER A 37 -1.60 -5.67 -13.62
C SER A 37 -0.35 -6.55 -13.53
N VAL A 38 0.51 -6.25 -12.55
CA VAL A 38 1.73 -7.00 -12.26
C VAL A 38 1.67 -7.39 -10.79
N GLN A 39 1.72 -8.69 -10.52
CA GLN A 39 1.74 -9.20 -9.15
C GLN A 39 3.16 -9.21 -8.60
N LEU A 40 3.34 -8.61 -7.42
CA LEU A 40 4.59 -8.59 -6.70
C LEU A 40 4.72 -9.82 -5.81
N LEU A 41 5.92 -10.40 -5.79
CA LEU A 41 6.23 -11.61 -5.03
C LEU A 41 7.47 -11.39 -4.15
N LEU A 42 7.46 -12.02 -2.99
CA LEU A 42 8.64 -12.20 -2.16
C LEU A 42 8.85 -13.70 -1.94
N SER A 43 10.03 -14.20 -2.29
CA SER A 43 10.33 -15.65 -2.26
C SER A 43 9.29 -16.50 -3.01
N GLY A 44 8.82 -16.00 -4.17
CA GLY A 44 7.84 -16.70 -5.01
C GLY A 44 6.39 -16.65 -4.51
N GLN A 45 6.10 -16.01 -3.37
CA GLN A 45 4.77 -15.90 -2.76
C GLN A 45 4.28 -14.43 -2.76
N PRO A 46 2.95 -14.20 -2.73
CA PRO A 46 2.41 -12.86 -2.51
C PRO A 46 2.99 -12.21 -1.26
N ILE A 47 3.26 -10.91 -1.32
CA ILE A 47 3.85 -10.18 -0.21
C ILE A 47 2.79 -9.99 0.89
N VAL A 48 3.06 -10.53 2.08
CA VAL A 48 2.28 -10.29 3.29
C VAL A 48 3.22 -9.78 4.38
N LEU A 49 2.98 -8.56 4.87
CA LEU A 49 3.84 -7.92 5.86
C LEU A 49 3.15 -7.79 7.21
N GLN A 50 3.83 -8.23 8.27
CA GLN A 50 3.48 -7.86 9.63
C GLN A 50 4.14 -6.52 9.95
N VAL A 51 3.33 -5.44 9.98
CA VAL A 51 3.79 -4.08 10.29
C VAL A 51 3.94 -3.87 11.80
N PRO A 52 4.72 -2.88 12.26
CA PRO A 52 4.80 -2.51 13.67
C PRO A 52 3.47 -1.92 14.17
N LEU A 53 3.36 -1.76 15.49
CA LEU A 53 2.25 -1.00 16.07
C LEU A 53 2.34 0.45 15.62
N MET A 54 1.30 0.96 14.98
CA MET A 54 1.24 2.30 14.39
C MET A 54 -0.04 3.01 14.80
N LEU A 55 0.03 4.34 14.80
CA LEU A 55 -1.15 5.18 15.01
C LEU A 55 -2.04 5.16 13.76
N THR A 56 -3.33 5.12 13.97
CA THR A 56 -4.36 5.36 12.95
C THR A 56 -5.48 6.22 13.50
N TRP A 57 -6.13 6.99 12.64
CA TRP A 57 -7.30 7.81 12.96
C TRP A 57 -8.62 7.09 12.62
N GLY A 58 -8.54 5.79 12.32
CA GLY A 58 -9.68 4.96 11.99
C GLY A 58 -9.89 4.77 10.49
N VAL A 59 -11.07 4.27 10.16
CA VAL A 59 -11.48 3.96 8.80
C VAL A 59 -12.13 5.17 8.14
N ASN A 60 -11.72 5.47 6.92
CA ASN A 60 -12.34 6.49 6.09
C ASN A 60 -13.18 5.83 5.01
N GLU A 61 -14.42 6.27 4.88
CA GLU A 61 -15.28 5.98 3.74
C GLU A 61 -15.04 7.01 2.63
N ARG A 62 -15.02 6.55 1.39
CA ARG A 62 -14.93 7.39 0.19
C ARG A 62 -15.95 6.93 -0.81
N VAL A 63 -16.79 7.87 -1.24
CA VAL A 63 -17.75 7.67 -2.31
C VAL A 63 -17.19 8.32 -3.58
N ASP A 64 -17.06 7.55 -4.65
CA ASP A 64 -16.73 8.08 -5.97
C ASP A 64 -18.00 8.72 -6.55
N GLU A 65 -17.96 10.04 -6.76
CA GLU A 65 -19.13 10.82 -7.19
C GLU A 65 -19.66 10.43 -8.57
N GLN A 66 -18.78 9.93 -9.45
CA GLN A 66 -19.19 9.57 -10.82
C GLN A 66 -19.78 8.17 -10.89
N SER A 67 -19.22 7.21 -10.18
CA SER A 67 -19.64 5.80 -10.21
C SER A 67 -20.52 5.38 -9.05
N GLY A 68 -20.63 6.21 -7.99
CA GLY A 68 -21.30 5.86 -6.74
C GLY A 68 -20.59 4.77 -5.95
N ARG A 69 -19.38 4.38 -6.36
CA ARG A 69 -18.63 3.31 -5.72
C ARG A 69 -18.09 3.74 -4.36
N VAL A 70 -18.45 2.98 -3.34
CA VAL A 70 -17.92 3.15 -1.98
C VAL A 70 -16.63 2.34 -1.83
N THR A 71 -15.61 2.95 -1.24
CA THR A 71 -14.34 2.32 -0.88
C THR A 71 -13.93 2.74 0.52
N TYR A 72 -13.23 1.86 1.20
CA TYR A 72 -12.75 2.09 2.56
C TYR A 72 -11.23 2.04 2.60
N ASP A 73 -10.64 2.95 3.35
CA ASP A 73 -9.20 2.98 3.59
C ASP A 73 -8.89 3.40 5.04
N MET A 74 -7.69 3.07 5.47
CA MET A 74 -7.13 3.48 6.74
C MET A 74 -5.70 3.97 6.53
N ALA A 75 -5.32 5.05 7.20
CA ALA A 75 -3.97 5.57 7.17
C ALA A 75 -3.18 5.10 8.39
N LEU A 76 -2.03 4.48 8.17
CA LEU A 76 -1.04 4.18 9.20
C LEU A 76 -0.03 5.33 9.27
N ASP A 77 0.02 6.01 10.40
CA ASP A 77 0.81 7.23 10.61
C ASP A 77 2.19 6.88 11.18
N PHE A 78 3.26 7.46 10.61
CA PHE A 78 4.64 7.23 11.01
C PHE A 78 5.17 8.21 12.07
N ARG A 79 4.30 9.02 12.67
CA ARG A 79 4.68 10.03 13.67
C ARG A 79 5.19 9.42 15.01
N ASN A 80 4.86 8.17 15.29
CA ASN A 80 5.42 7.45 16.43
C ASN A 80 6.81 6.91 16.08
N GLU A 81 7.87 7.65 16.41
CA GLU A 81 9.26 7.39 16.00
C GLU A 81 9.96 6.27 16.80
N THR A 82 9.30 5.12 16.94
CA THR A 82 9.97 3.95 17.47
C THR A 82 10.97 3.37 16.45
N THR A 83 11.98 2.67 16.92
CA THR A 83 12.96 1.98 16.05
C THR A 83 12.29 1.07 15.02
N SER A 84 11.19 0.39 15.39
CA SER A 84 10.48 -0.50 14.49
C SER A 84 9.71 0.27 13.42
N VAL A 85 9.10 1.39 13.76
CA VAL A 85 8.37 2.26 12.83
C VAL A 85 9.34 2.91 11.84
N ASN A 86 10.50 3.41 12.33
CA ASN A 86 11.52 4.00 11.47
C ASN A 86 12.08 2.98 10.46
N LYS A 87 12.44 1.77 10.93
CA LYS A 87 12.87 0.69 10.03
C LYS A 87 11.82 0.33 8.98
N PHE A 88 10.54 0.35 9.35
CA PHE A 88 9.46 0.11 8.40
C PHE A 88 9.33 1.27 7.38
N LYS A 89 9.45 2.52 7.82
CA LYS A 89 9.48 3.68 6.93
C LYS A 89 10.61 3.58 5.90
N ASP A 90 11.83 3.28 6.37
CA ASP A 90 13.00 3.12 5.51
C ASP A 90 12.80 1.99 4.50
N ALA A 91 12.28 0.85 4.93
CA ALA A 91 11.97 -0.27 4.05
C ALA A 91 10.94 0.10 2.96
N MET A 92 9.90 0.88 3.31
CA MET A 92 8.91 1.35 2.33
C MET A 92 9.49 2.39 1.36
N THR A 93 10.41 3.24 1.82
CA THR A 93 11.14 4.18 0.95
C THR A 93 12.00 3.44 -0.08
N VAL A 94 12.76 2.44 0.36
CA VAL A 94 13.57 1.59 -0.54
C VAL A 94 12.66 0.83 -1.52
N PHE A 95 11.53 0.32 -1.02
CA PHE A 95 10.58 -0.41 -1.85
C PHE A 95 9.95 0.48 -2.93
N GLU A 96 9.56 1.71 -2.61
CA GLU A 96 9.05 2.67 -3.58
C GLU A 96 10.10 2.99 -4.64
N SER A 97 11.33 3.27 -4.23
CA SER A 97 12.45 3.55 -5.14
C SER A 97 12.71 2.38 -6.08
N LYS A 98 12.68 1.15 -5.57
CA LYS A 98 12.83 -0.06 -6.38
C LYS A 98 11.71 -0.18 -7.41
N ILE A 99 10.44 -0.02 -7.00
CA ILE A 99 9.31 -0.10 -7.94
C ILE A 99 9.45 0.93 -9.05
N LYS A 100 9.83 2.18 -8.73
CA LYS A 100 10.06 3.25 -9.72
C LYS A 100 11.15 2.86 -10.73
N ALA A 101 12.28 2.35 -10.26
CA ALA A 101 13.35 1.88 -11.12
C ALA A 101 12.91 0.70 -12.00
N ASP A 102 12.16 -0.26 -11.44
CA ASP A 102 11.65 -1.41 -12.18
C ASP A 102 10.56 -1.04 -13.19
N CYS A 103 9.76 0.00 -12.94
CA CYS A 103 8.83 0.58 -13.92
C CYS A 103 9.58 1.10 -15.16
N ILE A 104 10.70 1.78 -14.97
CA ILE A 104 11.55 2.26 -16.08
C ILE A 104 12.14 1.08 -16.84
N LYS A 105 12.72 0.11 -16.12
CA LYS A 105 13.36 -1.07 -16.68
C LYS A 105 12.39 -1.95 -17.49
N ASN A 106 11.18 -2.14 -17.00
CA ASN A 106 10.17 -3.01 -17.61
C ASN A 106 9.09 -2.22 -18.39
N CYS A 107 9.36 -0.98 -18.77
CA CYS A 107 8.38 -0.07 -19.35
C CYS A 107 7.71 -0.64 -20.63
N LYS A 108 8.43 -1.40 -21.43
CA LYS A 108 7.90 -2.03 -22.64
C LYS A 108 6.85 -3.10 -22.32
N GLU A 109 7.14 -3.96 -21.36
CA GLU A 109 6.24 -5.05 -20.97
C GLU A 109 5.03 -4.51 -20.19
N TRP A 110 5.27 -3.65 -19.19
CA TRP A 110 4.23 -3.21 -18.27
C TRP A 110 3.33 -2.12 -18.86
N PHE A 111 3.89 -1.20 -19.63
CA PHE A 111 3.18 -0.01 -20.14
C PHE A 111 3.11 0.06 -21.67
N GLY A 112 3.78 -0.84 -22.38
CA GLY A 112 3.87 -0.81 -23.84
C GLY A 112 4.69 0.37 -24.39
N LYS A 113 5.51 1.02 -23.55
CA LYS A 113 6.32 2.19 -23.92
C LYS A 113 7.77 1.78 -24.17
N SER A 114 8.40 2.34 -25.22
CA SER A 114 9.80 2.07 -25.53
C SER A 114 10.76 2.68 -24.50
N LYS A 115 10.40 3.80 -23.89
CA LYS A 115 11.15 4.48 -22.83
C LYS A 115 10.19 5.16 -21.85
N MET A 116 10.61 5.26 -20.60
CA MET A 116 9.97 6.08 -19.57
C MET A 116 11.05 6.86 -18.81
N SER A 117 10.81 8.13 -18.55
CA SER A 117 11.64 8.93 -17.67
C SER A 117 11.24 8.74 -16.21
N SER A 118 12.14 9.04 -15.29
CA SER A 118 11.84 9.02 -13.84
C SER A 118 10.71 10.00 -13.51
N GLU A 119 10.71 11.19 -14.10
CA GLU A 119 9.65 12.19 -13.95
C GLU A 119 8.27 11.66 -14.38
N LEU A 120 8.21 10.95 -15.51
CA LEU A 120 6.94 10.33 -15.95
C LEU A 120 6.47 9.27 -14.98
N VAL A 121 7.38 8.46 -14.42
CA VAL A 121 7.02 7.46 -13.40
C VAL A 121 6.53 8.13 -12.14
N ASP A 122 7.20 9.19 -11.67
CA ASP A 122 6.80 9.95 -10.48
C ASP A 122 5.40 10.56 -10.64
N ASN A 123 5.07 11.07 -11.83
CA ASN A 123 3.75 11.64 -12.11
C ASN A 123 2.63 10.58 -12.23
N LEU A 124 2.96 9.36 -12.64
CA LEU A 124 1.97 8.27 -12.80
C LEU A 124 1.80 7.42 -11.56
N MET A 125 2.81 7.36 -10.70
CA MET A 125 2.80 6.49 -9.53
C MET A 125 2.16 7.18 -8.33
N TYR A 126 1.14 6.53 -7.73
CA TYR A 126 0.69 6.95 -6.42
C TYR A 126 1.73 6.56 -5.36
N PRO A 127 2.24 7.50 -4.56
CA PRO A 127 3.32 7.23 -3.60
C PRO A 127 2.87 6.24 -2.52
N ILE A 128 3.76 5.33 -2.12
CA ILE A 128 3.54 4.41 -1.02
C ILE A 128 3.50 5.17 0.30
N LEU A 129 4.45 6.08 0.50
CA LEU A 129 4.50 6.99 1.64
C LEU A 129 3.97 8.36 1.23
N LYS A 130 2.80 8.73 1.76
CA LYS A 130 2.18 10.01 1.47
C LYS A 130 2.54 11.03 2.56
N TYR A 131 3.29 12.04 2.19
CA TYR A 131 3.59 13.19 3.05
C TYR A 131 2.43 14.20 3.05
N PRO A 132 2.21 14.94 4.15
CA PRO A 132 1.32 16.10 4.15
C PRO A 132 1.76 17.13 3.11
N LYS A 133 0.84 17.96 2.65
CA LYS A 133 1.18 19.08 1.78
C LYS A 133 1.70 20.27 2.61
N LEU A 134 2.66 21.01 2.05
CA LEU A 134 3.09 22.28 2.58
C LEU A 134 1.92 23.28 2.56
N LYS A 135 1.98 24.24 3.48
CA LYS A 135 1.08 25.40 3.48
C LYS A 135 1.88 26.65 3.08
N ASP A 136 1.23 27.50 2.28
CA ASP A 136 1.75 28.82 1.95
C ASP A 136 1.59 29.80 3.13
N SER A 137 2.01 31.06 2.93
CA SER A 137 1.88 32.13 3.94
C SER A 137 0.45 32.44 4.34
N ASP A 138 -0.52 32.13 3.47
CA ASP A 138 -1.94 32.38 3.70
C ASP A 138 -2.66 31.18 4.33
N GLY A 139 -1.92 30.07 4.58
CA GLY A 139 -2.41 28.87 5.18
C GLY A 139 -3.07 27.88 4.20
N ASN A 140 -3.05 28.12 2.90
CA ASN A 140 -3.57 27.23 1.87
C ASN A 140 -2.58 26.10 1.58
N TYR A 141 -3.10 24.93 1.23
CA TYR A 141 -2.26 23.81 0.84
C TYR A 141 -1.67 24.02 -0.58
N THR A 142 -0.36 23.89 -0.68
CA THR A 142 0.36 23.84 -1.96
C THR A 142 0.33 22.42 -2.55
N ASP A 143 0.92 22.24 -3.74
CA ASP A 143 1.11 20.90 -4.32
C ASP A 143 2.39 20.21 -3.84
N GLU A 144 3.24 20.92 -3.10
CA GLU A 144 4.50 20.39 -2.58
C GLU A 144 4.31 19.57 -1.31
N ALA A 145 5.15 18.54 -1.16
CA ALA A 145 5.17 17.69 0.02
C ALA A 145 5.99 18.31 1.16
N ASP A 146 5.46 18.27 2.37
CA ASP A 146 6.14 18.68 3.59
C ASP A 146 6.93 17.51 4.18
N TYR A 147 8.18 17.40 3.79
CA TYR A 147 9.08 16.34 4.29
C TYR A 147 9.55 16.55 5.74
N SER A 148 9.27 17.71 6.36
CA SER A 148 9.54 17.94 7.79
C SER A 148 8.55 17.19 8.69
N ARG A 149 7.43 16.73 8.14
CA ARG A 149 6.38 16.02 8.85
C ARG A 149 6.40 14.53 8.52
N ALA A 150 5.91 13.72 9.46
CA ALA A 150 5.81 12.29 9.26
C ALA A 150 4.83 11.94 8.13
N PRO A 151 5.18 10.97 7.26
CA PRO A 151 4.27 10.48 6.23
C PRO A 151 3.21 9.52 6.80
N SER A 152 2.30 9.11 5.95
CA SER A 152 1.35 8.03 6.21
C SER A 152 1.36 7.00 5.07
N LEU A 153 1.04 5.74 5.42
CA LEU A 153 0.78 4.66 4.48
C LEU A 153 -0.72 4.39 4.43
N LYS A 154 -1.30 4.50 3.24
CA LYS A 154 -2.71 4.20 3.04
C LYS A 154 -2.91 2.70 2.81
N VAL A 155 -3.77 2.08 3.61
CA VAL A 155 -4.18 0.68 3.48
C VAL A 155 -5.64 0.63 3.04
N LYS A 156 -5.93 -0.03 1.92
CA LYS A 156 -7.30 -0.26 1.49
C LYS A 156 -7.91 -1.40 2.30
N LEU A 157 -9.15 -1.21 2.73
CA LEU A 157 -9.92 -2.23 3.42
C LEU A 157 -10.91 -2.86 2.43
N PRO A 158 -10.75 -4.15 2.10
CA PRO A 158 -11.69 -4.82 1.21
C PRO A 158 -13.10 -4.85 1.82
N PHE A 159 -14.08 -4.38 1.04
CA PHE A 159 -15.49 -4.37 1.42
C PHE A 159 -16.32 -4.84 0.24
N TRP A 160 -17.10 -5.87 0.43
CA TRP A 160 -18.04 -6.40 -0.57
C TRP A 160 -19.16 -7.19 0.09
N GLU A 161 -20.30 -7.27 -0.57
CA GLU A 161 -21.50 -7.93 -0.03
C GLU A 161 -21.92 -7.39 1.34
N GLY A 162 -21.77 -6.07 1.55
CA GLY A 162 -22.19 -5.40 2.78
C GLY A 162 -21.29 -5.64 4.00
N ARG A 163 -20.10 -6.23 3.83
CA ARG A 163 -19.19 -6.53 4.96
C ARG A 163 -17.73 -6.27 4.63
N PHE A 164 -16.96 -5.98 5.65
CA PHE A 164 -15.51 -5.93 5.57
C PHE A 164 -14.93 -7.34 5.49
N ASN A 165 -14.02 -7.55 4.53
CA ASN A 165 -13.24 -8.78 4.44
C ASN A 165 -11.86 -8.59 5.10
N VAL A 166 -11.88 -8.16 6.36
CA VAL A 166 -10.71 -7.98 7.22
C VAL A 166 -11.03 -8.53 8.60
N GLU A 167 -10.03 -9.02 9.29
CA GLU A 167 -10.14 -9.49 10.66
C GLU A 167 -9.56 -8.42 11.59
N LEU A 168 -10.33 -8.03 12.60
CA LEU A 168 -9.93 -7.10 13.65
C LEU A 168 -10.01 -7.79 15.00
N TYR A 169 -9.01 -7.55 15.85
CA TYR A 169 -8.94 -8.14 17.17
C TYR A 169 -8.58 -7.07 18.21
N ASN A 170 -9.18 -7.18 19.38
CA ASN A 170 -8.74 -6.42 20.53
C ASN A 170 -7.29 -6.79 20.86
N TYR A 171 -6.44 -5.78 21.06
CA TYR A 171 -5.03 -6.04 21.33
C TYR A 171 -4.78 -6.76 22.66
N ALA A 172 -5.57 -6.46 23.70
CA ALA A 172 -5.35 -6.97 25.05
C ALA A 172 -5.74 -8.45 25.18
N ASP A 173 -6.92 -8.82 24.73
CA ASP A 173 -7.52 -10.16 24.96
C ASP A 173 -7.71 -10.98 23.68
N LYS A 174 -7.34 -10.40 22.51
CA LYS A 174 -7.47 -11.04 21.20
C LYS A 174 -8.91 -11.42 20.82
N THR A 175 -9.90 -10.79 21.46
CA THR A 175 -11.29 -10.99 21.05
C THR A 175 -11.55 -10.37 19.68
N PRO A 176 -12.33 -11.02 18.79
CA PRO A 176 -12.70 -10.45 17.52
C PRO A 176 -13.50 -9.16 17.70
N LEU A 177 -13.17 -8.14 16.91
CA LEU A 177 -13.93 -6.89 16.81
C LEU A 177 -14.70 -6.90 15.49
N TYR A 178 -15.95 -6.50 15.55
CA TYR A 178 -16.79 -6.35 14.36
C TYR A 178 -16.89 -4.88 13.99
N ILE A 179 -16.73 -4.58 12.71
CA ILE A 179 -17.06 -3.26 12.17
C ILE A 179 -18.55 -3.31 11.85
N PRO A 180 -19.36 -2.48 12.50
CA PRO A 180 -20.80 -2.45 12.27
C PRO A 180 -21.15 -1.99 10.86
#